data_d77212c9f87a88eba9c5c57ee440554e
#
_entry.id   d77212c9f87a88eba9c5c57ee440554e
#
_cell.length_a   1.000
_cell.length_b   1.000
_cell.length_c   1.000
_cell.angle_alpha   90.00
_cell.angle_beta   90.00
_cell.angle_gamma   90.00
#
_symmetry.space_group_name_H-M   'P 1'
#
loop_
_entity.id
_entity.type
_entity.pdbx_description
1 polymer ?
#
loop_
_entity_poly.entity_id
_entity_poly.type
_entity_poly.pdbx_seq_one_letter_code
_entity_poly.pdbx_strand_id
1 'polypeptide(L)'
;MLPASVLLLVATLPAPDASLDAPAPTGLWLGADLGLGVIDGDPALAASAGVGIEHELLALHLRVPVALRIVDLEPREPAAPPACAVIRCAEWTEGGALSAAALSRLLDEARVGHAGDLVHARAGTLFTSLGAGQLVDHYTNAAEWDRRHTGLYAEVNSGLRGVGAQALVSNLLAPAELFAARVAGRPLLDSAAAGWGARLLGRMELGLEVAGDAVAPVGVATDATGTLLENAATRPLLTGAVQLLWPLFDEGGLQLEPWLGASVVSGLVTSEGAAPTTGAGAVLGLALTADLALAALRLEGRVVADGPGHRSSIFSTLYDVDRRRVLDLGGALRDTGVVELPAPGGVGGRFGAELRVLDVVRVGSMMHVDPVVQASRLEAALDVGAGPVRVGARVIERAVTTPAAIGSFPQRSLGVLEASWVFWAPFSLHARWLHAPRLAAPAPRVDDDVVVGVACNLVLAPAG
;
A
#
# COMPACT_ATOMS: atom_id res chain seq x y z
N MET A 1 -16.63 -12.02 11.80
CA MET A 1 -15.64 -12.93 12.39
C MET A 1 -14.30 -12.52 11.87
N LEU A 2 -13.20 -12.43 12.66
CA LEU A 2 -12.02 -11.61 12.40
C LEU A 2 -10.69 -12.34 12.55
N PRO A 3 -9.75 -12.42 11.54
CA PRO A 3 -8.45 -13.10 11.67
C PRO A 3 -7.39 -12.38 12.50
N ALA A 4 -6.48 -13.11 13.05
CA ALA A 4 -5.33 -12.69 13.83
C ALA A 4 -4.20 -12.11 13.00
N SER A 5 -4.19 -12.42 11.70
CA SER A 5 -3.36 -11.70 10.76
C SER A 5 -3.46 -10.18 10.93
N VAL A 6 -4.51 -9.69 11.57
CA VAL A 6 -4.83 -8.31 11.87
C VAL A 6 -3.85 -7.60 12.81
N LEU A 7 -3.19 -8.34 13.67
CA LEU A 7 -2.23 -7.75 14.60
C LEU A 7 -1.01 -7.11 13.92
N LEU A 8 -0.66 -7.56 12.72
CA LEU A 8 0.48 -7.07 11.99
C LEU A 8 0.24 -5.78 11.19
N LEU A 9 -1.01 -5.46 10.84
CA LEU A 9 -1.31 -4.26 10.04
C LEU A 9 -1.36 -2.97 10.90
N VAL A 10 -1.47 -3.08 12.22
CA VAL A 10 -1.47 -1.89 13.12
C VAL A 10 -0.17 -1.11 13.00
N ALA A 11 0.92 -1.80 12.72
CA ALA A 11 2.20 -1.16 12.48
C ALA A 11 2.38 -0.66 11.04
N THR A 12 1.46 -0.98 10.13
CA THR A 12 1.69 -0.86 8.69
C THR A 12 0.68 -0.07 7.91
N LEU A 13 -0.39 0.41 8.51
CA LEU A 13 -0.93 1.65 7.99
C LEU A 13 0.19 2.64 8.25
N PRO A 14 0.76 3.30 7.22
CA PRO A 14 1.62 4.41 7.50
C PRO A 14 0.83 5.23 8.49
N ALA A 15 1.35 5.37 9.70
CA ALA A 15 0.99 6.54 10.46
C ALA A 15 1.01 7.62 9.40
N PRO A 16 -0.08 8.36 9.16
CA PRO A 16 -0.02 9.42 8.20
C PRO A 16 1.32 10.04 8.42
N ASP A 17 2.04 10.44 7.32
CA ASP A 17 3.24 11.27 7.43
C ASP A 17 2.89 12.50 8.28
N ALA A 18 2.28 12.26 9.38
CA ALA A 18 2.19 13.20 10.45
C ALA A 18 3.65 13.37 10.75
N SER A 19 4.16 14.45 10.40
CA SER A 19 5.22 15.15 11.06
C SER A 19 5.15 14.95 12.58
N LEU A 20 5.23 13.74 12.96
CA LEU A 20 5.77 13.34 14.21
C LEU A 20 7.28 13.50 14.03
N ASP A 21 7.64 14.74 13.55
CA ASP A 21 8.99 15.30 13.53
C ASP A 21 9.51 15.52 14.95
N ALA A 22 8.85 15.01 15.94
CA ALA A 22 9.49 14.75 17.20
C ALA A 22 10.50 13.63 16.94
N PRO A 23 11.81 13.89 17.08
CA PRO A 23 12.83 12.86 16.90
C PRO A 23 12.42 11.65 17.73
N ALA A 24 12.37 10.49 17.07
CA ALA A 24 12.01 9.26 17.74
C ALA A 24 12.96 9.08 18.95
N PRO A 25 12.45 8.74 20.13
CA PRO A 25 13.30 8.61 21.29
C PRO A 25 14.32 7.51 21.05
N THR A 26 15.59 7.86 21.08
CA THR A 26 16.68 6.87 20.96
C THR A 26 16.55 5.86 22.08
N GLY A 27 16.41 4.58 21.72
CA GLY A 27 16.25 3.57 22.74
C GLY A 27 16.02 2.15 22.20
N LEU A 28 15.93 1.23 23.12
CA LEU A 28 15.47 -0.13 22.87
C LEU A 28 13.94 -0.15 22.95
N TRP A 29 13.29 -0.55 21.88
CA TRP A 29 11.85 -0.78 21.83
C TRP A 29 11.54 -2.24 22.18
N LEU A 30 10.60 -2.45 23.09
CA LEU A 30 10.03 -3.75 23.42
C LEU A 30 8.51 -3.65 23.26
N GLY A 31 7.93 -4.53 22.46
CA GLY A 31 6.51 -4.60 22.22
C GLY A 31 5.97 -5.98 22.54
N ALA A 32 4.81 -6.03 23.15
CA ALA A 32 4.04 -7.25 23.32
C ALA A 32 2.56 -6.95 23.12
N ASP A 33 1.86 -7.87 22.54
CA ASP A 33 0.44 -7.78 22.27
C ASP A 33 -0.25 -9.10 22.55
N LEU A 34 -1.44 -9.05 23.15
CA LEU A 34 -2.26 -10.20 23.43
C LEU A 34 -3.72 -9.85 23.18
N GLY A 35 -4.37 -10.55 22.27
CA GLY A 35 -5.75 -10.32 21.89
C GLY A 35 -6.56 -11.60 21.76
N LEU A 36 -7.85 -11.47 21.95
CA LEU A 36 -8.84 -12.50 21.64
C LEU A 36 -9.64 -12.02 20.43
N GLY A 37 -9.88 -12.94 19.52
CA GLY A 37 -10.64 -12.62 18.32
C GLY A 37 -11.20 -13.83 17.64
N VAL A 38 -11.70 -13.61 16.48
CA VAL A 38 -12.07 -14.68 15.57
C VAL A 38 -11.20 -14.54 14.33
N ILE A 39 -10.64 -15.64 13.85
CA ILE A 39 -9.64 -15.71 12.81
C ILE A 39 -10.11 -16.72 11.79
N ASP A 40 -10.21 -16.33 10.53
CA ASP A 40 -10.68 -17.26 9.48
C ASP A 40 -12.02 -17.94 9.82
N GLY A 41 -12.86 -17.29 10.62
CA GLY A 41 -14.08 -17.89 11.14
C GLY A 41 -13.92 -18.62 12.47
N ASP A 42 -12.70 -18.78 12.98
CA ASP A 42 -12.41 -19.54 14.19
C ASP A 42 -12.07 -18.66 15.37
N PRO A 43 -12.55 -18.97 16.58
CA PRO A 43 -12.08 -18.30 17.79
C PRO A 43 -10.58 -18.54 17.99
N ALA A 44 -9.85 -17.47 18.21
CA ALA A 44 -8.40 -17.53 18.35
C ALA A 44 -7.85 -16.58 19.40
N LEU A 45 -6.71 -16.95 19.95
CA LEU A 45 -5.83 -16.11 20.73
C LEU A 45 -4.74 -15.60 19.82
N ALA A 46 -4.66 -14.28 19.68
CA ALA A 46 -3.62 -13.63 18.95
C ALA A 46 -2.58 -13.08 19.91
N ALA A 47 -1.32 -13.32 19.64
CA ALA A 47 -0.21 -12.79 20.43
C ALA A 47 0.89 -12.27 19.49
N SER A 48 1.58 -11.22 19.89
CA SER A 48 2.84 -10.87 19.25
C SER A 48 3.87 -10.42 20.28
N ALA A 49 5.13 -10.65 19.98
CA ALA A 49 6.25 -10.10 20.70
C ALA A 49 7.22 -9.43 19.74
N GLY A 50 7.73 -8.27 20.12
CA GLY A 50 8.63 -7.51 19.28
C GLY A 50 9.77 -6.90 20.05
N VAL A 51 10.87 -6.70 19.36
CA VAL A 51 12.05 -5.99 19.84
C VAL A 51 12.57 -5.10 18.72
N GLY A 52 13.05 -3.94 19.08
CA GLY A 52 13.62 -3.03 18.10
C GLY A 52 14.62 -2.07 18.71
N ILE A 53 15.32 -1.41 17.83
CA ILE A 53 16.22 -0.30 18.18
C ILE A 53 15.69 0.91 17.42
N GLU A 54 15.52 2.00 18.14
CA GLU A 54 15.14 3.29 17.59
C GLU A 54 16.28 4.28 17.83
N HIS A 55 16.70 4.96 16.80
CA HIS A 55 17.68 6.02 16.81
C HIS A 55 17.29 7.08 15.81
N GLU A 56 17.73 8.29 15.97
CA GLU A 56 17.42 9.41 15.06
C GLU A 56 17.58 9.04 13.57
N LEU A 57 18.65 8.34 13.22
CA LEU A 57 18.94 7.97 11.82
C LEU A 57 18.62 6.52 11.49
N LEU A 58 18.26 5.69 12.46
CA LEU A 58 18.11 4.25 12.27
C LEU A 58 16.92 3.73 13.04
N ALA A 59 16.14 2.86 12.43
CA ALA A 59 15.17 2.04 13.16
C ALA A 59 15.29 0.58 12.69
N LEU A 60 15.14 -0.36 13.60
CA LEU A 60 15.02 -1.77 13.29
C LEU A 60 14.00 -2.39 14.25
N HIS A 61 12.89 -2.85 13.72
CA HIS A 61 11.83 -3.51 14.48
C HIS A 61 11.62 -4.92 13.95
N LEU A 62 11.72 -5.89 14.85
CA LEU A 62 11.40 -7.28 14.60
C LEU A 62 10.17 -7.64 15.43
N ARG A 63 9.22 -8.35 14.83
CA ARG A 63 8.00 -8.79 15.49
C ARG A 63 7.67 -10.23 15.11
N VAL A 64 7.34 -11.01 16.11
CA VAL A 64 6.92 -12.41 15.98
C VAL A 64 5.42 -12.49 16.27
N PRO A 65 4.54 -12.59 15.27
CA PRO A 65 3.13 -12.82 15.48
C PRO A 65 2.88 -14.31 15.71
N VAL A 66 1.94 -14.63 16.58
CA VAL A 66 1.45 -15.99 16.81
C VAL A 66 -0.05 -15.97 16.96
N ALA A 67 -0.76 -16.73 16.15
CA ALA A 67 -2.18 -16.92 16.30
C ALA A 67 -2.46 -18.38 16.68
N LEU A 68 -3.09 -18.57 17.83
CA LEU A 68 -3.50 -19.87 18.34
C LEU A 68 -5.01 -20.02 18.13
N ARG A 69 -5.40 -21.01 17.33
CA ARG A 69 -6.80 -21.37 17.13
C ARG A 69 -7.31 -22.08 18.37
N ILE A 70 -8.35 -21.58 18.99
CA ILE A 70 -8.97 -22.16 20.19
C ILE A 70 -9.91 -23.31 19.79
N VAL A 71 -10.69 -23.07 18.73
CA VAL A 71 -11.64 -24.05 18.18
C VAL A 71 -11.60 -23.92 16.66
N ASP A 72 -11.49 -25.02 15.95
CA ASP A 72 -11.64 -25.10 14.50
C ASP A 72 -13.11 -25.43 14.19
N LEU A 73 -13.86 -24.41 13.80
CA LEU A 73 -15.29 -24.53 13.48
C LEU A 73 -15.53 -24.98 12.04
N GLU A 74 -14.57 -24.74 11.15
CA GLU A 74 -14.61 -25.15 9.76
C GLU A 74 -13.30 -25.83 9.39
N PRO A 75 -13.11 -27.14 9.68
CA PRO A 75 -11.90 -27.85 9.32
C PRO A 75 -11.72 -27.82 7.80
N ARG A 76 -10.78 -26.98 7.35
CA ARG A 76 -10.63 -26.63 5.92
C ARG A 76 -9.68 -27.52 5.16
N GLU A 77 -8.79 -28.26 5.85
CA GLU A 77 -7.77 -29.06 5.17
C GLU A 77 -7.44 -30.36 5.89
N PRO A 78 -7.81 -31.51 5.32
CA PRO A 78 -7.36 -32.80 5.85
C PRO A 78 -5.86 -33.05 5.68
N ALA A 79 -5.12 -32.20 4.95
CA ALA A 79 -3.71 -32.37 4.63
C ALA A 79 -2.76 -31.41 5.38
N ALA A 80 -3.28 -30.50 6.21
CA ALA A 80 -2.42 -29.58 6.98
C ALA A 80 -1.59 -30.35 8.03
N PRO A 81 -0.32 -29.96 8.28
CA PRO A 81 0.46 -30.52 9.37
C PRO A 81 -0.30 -30.43 10.70
N PRO A 82 -0.21 -31.43 11.61
CA PRO A 82 -0.93 -31.40 12.88
C PRO A 82 -0.71 -30.14 13.73
N ALA A 83 0.45 -29.51 13.61
CA ALA A 83 0.73 -28.23 14.27
C ALA A 83 -0.18 -27.10 13.78
N CYS A 84 -0.62 -27.14 12.52
CA CYS A 84 -1.49 -26.14 11.94
C CYS A 84 -2.96 -26.23 12.39
N ALA A 85 -3.33 -27.28 13.06
CA ALA A 85 -4.64 -27.40 13.71
C ALA A 85 -4.77 -26.45 14.92
N VAL A 86 -3.66 -26.09 15.56
CA VAL A 86 -3.63 -25.22 16.75
C VAL A 86 -3.01 -23.86 16.43
N ILE A 87 -1.91 -23.85 15.67
CA ILE A 87 -1.23 -22.62 15.26
C ILE A 87 -1.68 -22.28 13.85
N ARG A 88 -2.02 -21.04 13.58
CA ARG A 88 -2.29 -20.59 12.22
C ARG A 88 -1.00 -20.62 11.40
N CYS A 89 -0.90 -21.60 10.52
CA CYS A 89 0.32 -21.82 9.74
C CYS A 89 0.49 -20.84 8.57
N ALA A 90 -0.57 -20.21 8.08
CA ALA A 90 -0.52 -19.29 6.95
C ALA A 90 0.50 -18.14 7.16
N GLU A 91 0.78 -17.79 8.41
CA GLU A 91 1.77 -16.78 8.77
C GLU A 91 3.22 -17.27 8.65
N TRP A 92 3.45 -18.57 8.73
CA TRP A 92 4.77 -19.18 8.85
C TRP A 92 5.17 -20.07 7.68
N THR A 93 4.20 -20.48 6.89
CA THR A 93 4.42 -21.47 5.81
C THR A 93 3.89 -20.97 4.48
N GLU A 94 4.57 -21.34 3.41
CA GLU A 94 4.08 -21.31 2.05
C GLU A 94 4.07 -22.75 1.53
N GLY A 95 2.92 -23.18 0.96
CA GLY A 95 2.77 -24.56 0.53
C GLY A 95 2.95 -25.60 1.65
N GLY A 96 2.65 -25.22 2.91
CA GLY A 96 2.77 -26.10 4.08
C GLY A 96 4.18 -26.27 4.65
N ALA A 97 5.19 -25.57 4.12
CA ALA A 97 6.55 -25.60 4.63
C ALA A 97 7.00 -24.22 5.14
N LEU A 98 7.83 -24.20 6.18
CA LEU A 98 8.46 -22.97 6.65
C LEU A 98 9.30 -22.38 5.51
N SER A 99 9.00 -21.16 5.11
CA SER A 99 9.65 -20.50 4.00
C SER A 99 10.50 -19.29 4.44
N ALA A 100 11.50 -18.92 3.64
CA ALA A 100 12.25 -17.70 3.85
C ALA A 100 11.35 -16.46 3.72
N ALA A 101 10.33 -16.52 2.84
CA ALA A 101 9.35 -15.45 2.68
C ALA A 101 8.54 -15.25 3.95
N ALA A 102 8.09 -16.34 4.60
CA ALA A 102 7.42 -16.27 5.89
C ALA A 102 8.33 -15.67 6.97
N LEU A 103 9.60 -16.09 7.02
CA LEU A 103 10.58 -15.53 7.97
C LEU A 103 10.87 -14.06 7.73
N SER A 104 10.84 -13.59 6.49
CA SER A 104 11.04 -12.17 6.18
C SER A 104 9.96 -11.28 6.80
N ARG A 105 8.76 -11.82 7.04
CA ARG A 105 7.62 -11.14 7.68
C ARG A 105 7.89 -10.77 9.14
N LEU A 106 8.92 -11.35 9.76
CA LEU A 106 9.39 -10.94 11.09
C LEU A 106 9.98 -9.54 11.10
N LEU A 107 10.50 -9.06 9.96
CA LEU A 107 10.94 -7.70 9.80
C LEU A 107 9.71 -6.78 9.66
N ASP A 108 9.40 -6.07 10.73
CA ASP A 108 8.32 -5.09 10.74
C ASP A 108 8.77 -3.81 10.04
N GLU A 109 9.92 -3.29 10.46
CA GLU A 109 10.57 -2.13 9.84
C GLU A 109 12.08 -2.19 10.01
N ALA A 110 12.81 -1.81 8.96
CA ALA A 110 14.18 -1.35 9.05
C ALA A 110 14.28 -0.03 8.29
N ARG A 111 14.78 1.03 8.92
CA ARG A 111 14.85 2.38 8.34
C ARG A 111 16.24 2.98 8.54
N VAL A 112 16.70 3.69 7.51
CA VAL A 112 17.90 4.54 7.54
C VAL A 112 17.50 5.91 7.03
N GLY A 113 17.77 6.96 7.78
CA GLY A 113 17.38 8.33 7.46
C GLY A 113 15.87 8.56 7.52
N HIS A 114 15.45 9.76 7.16
CA HIS A 114 14.06 10.16 7.03
C HIS A 114 13.76 10.55 5.57
N ALA A 115 12.49 10.57 5.22
CA ALA A 115 12.07 11.06 3.91
C ALA A 115 12.56 12.50 3.70
N GLY A 116 13.20 12.75 2.55
CA GLY A 116 13.82 14.05 2.25
C GLY A 116 15.28 14.20 2.69
N ASP A 117 15.83 13.29 3.49
CA ASP A 117 17.27 13.26 3.78
C ASP A 117 18.10 12.98 2.52
N LEU A 118 19.42 13.19 2.61
CA LEU A 118 20.35 12.84 1.54
C LEU A 118 20.20 11.37 1.13
N VAL A 119 20.00 10.49 2.11
CA VAL A 119 19.73 9.06 1.91
C VAL A 119 18.62 8.66 2.86
N HIS A 120 17.57 8.09 2.32
CA HIS A 120 16.50 7.45 3.05
C HIS A 120 16.28 6.05 2.48
N ALA A 121 16.19 5.05 3.34
CA ALA A 121 15.83 3.69 2.95
C ALA A 121 14.92 3.07 4.00
N ARG A 122 13.94 2.29 3.56
CA ARG A 122 13.01 1.56 4.42
C ARG A 122 12.79 0.16 3.86
N ALA A 123 12.96 -0.85 4.71
CA ALA A 123 12.57 -2.23 4.42
C ALA A 123 11.45 -2.66 5.37
N GLY A 124 10.60 -3.58 4.93
CA GLY A 124 9.43 -4.04 5.67
C GLY A 124 8.16 -3.86 4.86
N THR A 125 7.11 -3.40 5.52
CA THR A 125 5.88 -3.00 4.85
C THR A 125 6.05 -1.65 4.18
N LEU A 126 5.69 -1.59 2.92
CA LEU A 126 5.78 -0.39 2.10
C LEU A 126 4.40 0.21 1.86
N PHE A 127 4.36 1.52 1.86
CA PHE A 127 3.28 2.33 1.29
C PHE A 127 3.94 3.53 0.63
N THR A 128 3.92 3.60 -0.71
CA THR A 128 4.67 4.63 -1.41
C THR A 128 4.12 4.92 -2.79
N SER A 129 4.41 6.11 -3.28
CA SER A 129 4.27 6.51 -4.68
C SER A 129 5.61 6.96 -5.19
N LEU A 130 5.89 6.77 -6.48
CA LEU A 130 7.06 7.34 -7.12
C LEU A 130 6.65 8.60 -7.89
N GLY A 131 7.37 9.69 -7.67
CA GLY A 131 7.08 10.98 -8.29
C GLY A 131 5.61 11.40 -8.09
N ALA A 132 4.93 11.75 -9.18
CA ALA A 132 3.51 12.09 -9.17
C ALA A 132 2.57 10.86 -9.22
N GLY A 133 3.06 9.66 -8.98
CA GLY A 133 2.25 8.43 -9.00
C GLY A 133 1.76 8.03 -10.39
N GLN A 134 2.56 8.26 -11.43
CA GLN A 134 2.17 7.90 -12.80
C GLN A 134 2.21 6.39 -13.04
N LEU A 135 3.25 5.70 -12.59
CA LEU A 135 3.39 4.25 -12.71
C LEU A 135 3.11 3.56 -11.38
N VAL A 136 3.74 4.00 -10.31
CA VAL A 136 3.57 3.47 -8.95
C VAL A 136 2.85 4.50 -8.11
N ASP A 137 1.63 4.16 -7.69
CA ASP A 137 0.71 5.10 -7.06
C ASP A 137 0.04 4.48 -5.82
N HIS A 138 0.39 4.98 -4.63
CA HIS A 138 -0.11 4.47 -3.35
C HIS A 138 0.05 2.95 -3.21
N TYR A 139 1.14 2.42 -3.78
CA TYR A 139 1.45 1.00 -3.72
C TYR A 139 1.69 0.55 -2.28
N THR A 140 1.18 -0.63 -1.94
CA THR A 140 1.51 -1.32 -0.69
C THR A 140 1.68 -2.82 -0.93
N ASN A 141 2.71 -3.39 -0.32
CA ASN A 141 2.98 -4.83 -0.30
C ASN A 141 2.25 -5.56 0.84
N ALA A 142 1.33 -4.87 1.53
CA ALA A 142 0.54 -5.41 2.64
C ALA A 142 -0.97 -5.43 2.35
N ALA A 143 -1.38 -5.14 1.10
CA ALA A 143 -2.79 -5.17 0.72
C ALA A 143 -3.36 -6.61 0.75
N GLU A 144 -2.55 -7.60 0.41
CA GLU A 144 -2.87 -9.02 0.57
C GLU A 144 -2.31 -9.52 1.90
N TRP A 145 -3.18 -9.67 2.82
CA TRP A 145 -2.95 -9.92 4.23
C TRP A 145 -2.12 -11.18 4.55
N ASP A 146 -2.50 -12.34 4.00
CA ASP A 146 -1.83 -13.62 4.24
C ASP A 146 -0.52 -13.77 3.45
N ARG A 147 -0.22 -12.81 2.59
CA ARG A 147 0.92 -12.85 1.67
C ARG A 147 1.77 -11.60 1.73
N ARG A 148 1.73 -10.88 2.86
CA ARG A 148 2.60 -9.76 3.08
C ARG A 148 4.05 -10.13 2.79
N HIS A 149 4.72 -9.35 1.99
CA HIS A 149 6.13 -9.49 1.68
C HIS A 149 6.94 -8.39 2.37
N THR A 150 8.22 -8.66 2.57
CA THR A 150 9.17 -7.63 3.00
C THR A 150 9.71 -6.92 1.78
N GLY A 151 9.29 -5.69 1.57
CA GLY A 151 9.78 -4.86 0.47
C GLY A 151 10.93 -3.97 0.88
N LEU A 152 11.48 -3.26 -0.09
CA LEU A 152 12.50 -2.22 0.08
C LEU A 152 12.13 -0.99 -0.71
N TYR A 153 12.17 0.16 -0.07
CA TYR A 153 12.18 1.48 -0.71
C TYR A 153 13.48 2.19 -0.37
N ALA A 154 14.07 2.87 -1.32
CA ALA A 154 15.25 3.70 -1.12
C ALA A 154 15.13 5.00 -1.91
N GLU A 155 15.62 6.08 -1.32
CA GLU A 155 15.66 7.41 -1.89
C GLU A 155 17.01 8.07 -1.65
N VAL A 156 17.53 8.74 -2.67
CA VAL A 156 18.75 9.54 -2.57
C VAL A 156 18.48 10.92 -3.14
N ASN A 157 18.69 11.96 -2.33
CA ASN A 157 18.52 13.35 -2.69
C ASN A 157 19.89 14.05 -2.72
N SER A 158 20.50 14.19 -3.87
CA SER A 158 21.90 14.63 -3.97
C SER A 158 22.12 16.11 -3.59
N GLY A 159 21.07 16.92 -3.47
CA GLY A 159 21.16 18.35 -3.28
C GLY A 159 21.79 19.12 -4.48
N LEU A 160 22.50 18.41 -5.36
CA LEU A 160 23.09 18.98 -6.56
C LEU A 160 22.04 19.11 -7.66
N ARG A 161 21.70 20.36 -8.06
CA ARG A 161 20.68 20.62 -9.09
C ARG A 161 19.34 19.94 -8.85
N GLY A 162 18.99 19.68 -7.57
CA GLY A 162 17.78 18.96 -7.25
C GLY A 162 17.69 17.55 -7.86
N VAL A 163 18.82 16.92 -8.13
CA VAL A 163 18.82 15.52 -8.63
C VAL A 163 18.51 14.56 -7.50
N GLY A 164 17.52 13.70 -7.72
CA GLY A 164 17.13 12.63 -6.80
C GLY A 164 16.91 11.31 -7.54
N ALA A 165 17.00 10.23 -6.80
CA ALA A 165 16.68 8.90 -7.29
C ALA A 165 15.86 8.16 -6.25
N GLN A 166 14.88 7.38 -6.70
CA GLN A 166 14.03 6.52 -5.89
C GLN A 166 14.03 5.11 -6.46
N ALA A 167 13.97 4.11 -5.61
CA ALA A 167 13.87 2.71 -6.02
C ALA A 167 12.93 1.95 -5.08
N LEU A 168 12.21 1.00 -5.64
CA LEU A 168 11.26 0.15 -4.94
C LEU A 168 11.42 -1.29 -5.39
N VAL A 169 11.35 -2.22 -4.44
CA VAL A 169 11.16 -3.65 -4.67
C VAL A 169 10.09 -4.12 -3.71
N SER A 170 9.03 -4.73 -4.21
CA SER A 170 7.89 -5.17 -3.39
C SER A 170 8.23 -6.33 -2.47
N ASN A 171 9.11 -7.20 -2.94
CA ASN A 171 9.49 -8.43 -2.26
C ASN A 171 11.00 -8.65 -2.40
N LEU A 172 11.75 -8.52 -1.30
CA LEU A 172 13.20 -8.71 -1.29
C LEU A 172 13.64 -10.12 -1.68
N LEU A 173 12.80 -11.11 -1.44
CA LEU A 173 13.10 -12.51 -1.75
C LEU A 173 12.68 -12.90 -3.17
N ALA A 174 11.81 -12.12 -3.80
CA ALA A 174 11.39 -12.28 -5.18
C ALA A 174 11.41 -10.92 -5.90
N PRO A 175 12.59 -10.31 -6.10
CA PRO A 175 12.71 -8.94 -6.62
C PRO A 175 12.19 -8.76 -8.06
N ALA A 176 11.90 -9.86 -8.74
CA ALA A 176 11.29 -9.85 -10.07
C ALA A 176 9.77 -9.64 -10.05
N GLU A 177 9.10 -9.73 -8.89
CA GLU A 177 7.64 -9.56 -8.77
C GLU A 177 7.22 -8.13 -9.08
N LEU A 178 7.63 -7.17 -8.29
CA LEU A 178 7.45 -5.76 -8.61
C LEU A 178 8.71 -5.00 -8.24
N PHE A 179 9.24 -4.31 -9.19
CA PHE A 179 10.34 -3.37 -9.02
C PHE A 179 10.00 -2.05 -9.70
N ALA A 180 10.53 -0.97 -9.17
CA ALA A 180 10.42 0.34 -9.79
C ALA A 180 11.65 1.20 -9.46
N ALA A 181 11.97 2.12 -10.35
CA ALA A 181 12.99 3.13 -10.13
C ALA A 181 12.60 4.44 -10.80
N ARG A 182 12.97 5.55 -10.17
CA ARG A 182 12.80 6.90 -10.69
C ARG A 182 14.08 7.69 -10.51
N VAL A 183 14.42 8.48 -11.51
CA VAL A 183 15.45 9.52 -11.41
C VAL A 183 14.81 10.84 -11.81
N ALA A 184 15.02 11.87 -11.03
CA ALA A 184 14.48 13.19 -11.31
C ALA A 184 15.54 14.29 -11.08
N GLY A 185 15.35 15.42 -11.72
CA GLY A 185 16.22 16.57 -11.53
C GLY A 185 15.60 17.86 -12.02
N ARG A 186 16.15 18.98 -11.54
CA ARG A 186 15.75 20.33 -11.92
C ARG A 186 16.82 20.95 -12.85
N PRO A 187 16.75 20.69 -14.15
CA PRO A 187 17.82 21.05 -15.09
C PRO A 187 18.03 22.56 -15.18
N LEU A 188 17.02 23.36 -14.83
CA LEU A 188 17.04 24.83 -14.92
C LEU A 188 17.19 25.52 -13.55
N LEU A 189 17.58 24.79 -12.50
CA LEU A 189 17.67 25.31 -11.13
C LEU A 189 18.54 26.59 -11.04
N ASP A 190 19.66 26.62 -11.77
CA ASP A 190 20.59 27.76 -11.78
C ASP A 190 20.01 29.03 -12.45
N SER A 191 18.92 28.87 -13.23
CA SER A 191 18.25 30.00 -13.90
C SER A 191 17.44 30.85 -12.92
N ALA A 192 17.23 30.39 -11.69
CA ALA A 192 16.44 31.08 -10.67
C ALA A 192 16.95 32.49 -10.28
N ALA A 193 18.21 32.81 -10.60
CA ALA A 193 18.82 34.12 -10.30
C ALA A 193 18.42 35.25 -11.27
N ALA A 194 17.86 34.92 -12.44
CA ALA A 194 17.73 35.87 -13.56
C ALA A 194 16.38 36.61 -13.69
N GLY A 195 15.48 36.49 -12.71
CA GLY A 195 14.18 37.19 -12.72
C GLY A 195 12.98 36.27 -12.52
N TRP A 196 11.76 36.82 -12.52
CA TRP A 196 10.53 36.08 -12.19
C TRP A 196 10.31 34.85 -13.08
N GLY A 197 10.43 34.98 -14.40
CA GLY A 197 10.22 33.84 -15.32
C GLY A 197 11.28 32.74 -15.15
N ALA A 198 12.53 33.13 -14.90
CA ALA A 198 13.61 32.18 -14.65
C ALA A 198 13.43 31.41 -13.32
N ARG A 199 12.88 32.06 -12.29
CA ARG A 199 12.54 31.40 -11.02
C ARG A 199 11.44 30.36 -11.22
N LEU A 200 10.42 30.64 -12.01
CA LEU A 200 9.37 29.67 -12.33
C LEU A 200 9.93 28.49 -13.11
N LEU A 201 10.76 28.70 -14.12
CA LEU A 201 11.37 27.64 -14.90
C LEU A 201 12.38 26.82 -14.07
N GLY A 202 13.10 27.45 -13.15
CA GLY A 202 14.02 26.79 -12.24
C GLY A 202 13.36 25.82 -11.25
N ARG A 203 12.04 25.92 -11.06
CA ARG A 203 11.26 24.99 -10.24
C ARG A 203 10.83 23.72 -10.99
N MET A 204 10.93 23.70 -12.33
CA MET A 204 10.54 22.55 -13.14
C MET A 204 11.43 21.35 -12.84
N GLU A 205 10.81 20.21 -12.56
CA GLU A 205 11.45 18.93 -12.35
C GLU A 205 11.11 17.97 -13.48
N LEU A 206 12.13 17.40 -14.10
CA LEU A 206 12.00 16.33 -15.09
C LEU A 206 12.30 15.01 -14.40
N GLY A 207 11.37 14.07 -14.47
CA GLY A 207 11.49 12.70 -13.94
C GLY A 207 11.43 11.65 -15.04
N LEU A 208 12.24 10.63 -14.90
CA LEU A 208 12.17 9.38 -15.66
C LEU A 208 11.87 8.25 -14.70
N GLU A 209 10.88 7.43 -15.02
CA GLU A 209 10.41 6.33 -14.18
C GLU A 209 10.34 5.04 -15.00
N VAL A 210 10.73 3.93 -14.38
CA VAL A 210 10.53 2.59 -14.91
C VAL A 210 9.94 1.73 -13.80
N ALA A 211 9.04 0.83 -14.16
CA ALA A 211 8.48 -0.14 -13.22
C ALA A 211 8.13 -1.43 -13.97
N GLY A 212 8.05 -2.55 -13.26
CA GLY A 212 7.67 -3.80 -13.88
C GLY A 212 7.47 -4.94 -12.89
N ASP A 213 6.76 -5.94 -13.36
CA ASP A 213 6.64 -7.27 -12.77
C ASP A 213 7.06 -8.28 -13.84
N ALA A 214 8.26 -8.84 -13.70
CA ALA A 214 8.80 -9.75 -14.71
C ALA A 214 8.15 -11.14 -14.69
N VAL A 215 7.39 -11.43 -13.63
CA VAL A 215 6.73 -12.72 -13.38
C VAL A 215 5.23 -12.57 -13.10
N ALA A 216 4.60 -11.54 -13.68
CA ALA A 216 3.18 -11.30 -13.50
C ALA A 216 2.36 -12.52 -13.98
N PRO A 217 1.49 -13.11 -13.14
CA PRO A 217 0.75 -14.32 -13.48
C PRO A 217 -0.32 -14.02 -14.55
N VAL A 218 -0.36 -14.87 -15.58
CA VAL A 218 -1.34 -14.79 -16.67
C VAL A 218 -2.69 -15.34 -16.24
N GLY A 219 -2.69 -16.34 -15.38
CA GLY A 219 -3.88 -16.95 -14.83
C GLY A 219 -3.58 -17.63 -13.53
N VAL A 220 -4.61 -18.03 -12.82
CA VAL A 220 -4.48 -18.69 -11.53
C VAL A 220 -5.09 -20.09 -11.66
N ALA A 221 -4.27 -21.12 -11.45
CA ALA A 221 -4.78 -22.45 -11.19
C ALA A 221 -5.12 -22.57 -9.70
N THR A 222 -6.24 -23.17 -9.38
CA THR A 222 -6.59 -23.58 -8.02
C THR A 222 -6.58 -25.10 -7.93
N ASP A 223 -6.17 -25.62 -6.81
CA ASP A 223 -6.36 -27.03 -6.51
C ASP A 223 -7.83 -27.36 -6.19
N ALA A 224 -8.12 -28.63 -5.91
CA ALA A 224 -9.47 -29.08 -5.59
C ALA A 224 -10.04 -28.45 -4.30
N THR A 225 -9.19 -27.84 -3.47
CA THR A 225 -9.56 -27.16 -2.21
C THR A 225 -9.77 -25.64 -2.41
N GLY A 226 -9.50 -25.13 -3.62
CA GLY A 226 -9.55 -23.70 -3.92
C GLY A 226 -8.29 -22.93 -3.55
N THR A 227 -7.23 -23.62 -3.12
CA THR A 227 -5.93 -23.00 -2.82
C THR A 227 -5.23 -22.61 -4.12
N LEU A 228 -4.67 -21.39 -4.16
CA LEU A 228 -3.94 -20.90 -5.31
C LEU A 228 -2.67 -21.73 -5.57
N LEU A 229 -2.56 -22.29 -6.77
CA LEU A 229 -1.34 -22.96 -7.21
C LEU A 229 -0.38 -21.93 -7.85
N GLU A 230 0.85 -21.92 -7.40
CA GLU A 230 1.89 -20.98 -7.86
C GLU A 230 2.43 -21.26 -9.27
N ASN A 231 1.95 -22.30 -9.94
CA ASN A 231 2.42 -22.74 -11.25
C ASN A 231 1.68 -22.12 -12.43
N ALA A 232 1.10 -20.94 -12.26
CA ALA A 232 0.51 -20.22 -13.38
C ALA A 232 1.59 -19.77 -14.37
N ALA A 233 1.27 -19.80 -15.67
CA ALA A 233 2.11 -19.16 -16.67
C ALA A 233 2.31 -17.69 -16.30
N THR A 234 3.53 -17.18 -16.46
CA THR A 234 3.85 -15.78 -16.16
C THR A 234 4.15 -15.02 -17.43
N ARG A 235 3.92 -13.72 -17.38
CA ARG A 235 4.21 -12.78 -18.46
C ARG A 235 4.88 -11.52 -17.88
N PRO A 236 5.97 -11.01 -18.48
CA PRO A 236 6.52 -9.75 -18.04
C PRO A 236 5.56 -8.59 -18.34
N LEU A 237 5.33 -7.77 -17.33
CA LEU A 237 4.66 -6.48 -17.40
C LEU A 237 5.71 -5.40 -17.17
N LEU A 238 6.01 -4.60 -18.18
CA LEU A 238 7.03 -3.56 -18.11
C LEU A 238 6.44 -2.22 -18.49
N THR A 239 6.85 -1.17 -17.82
CA THR A 239 6.39 0.19 -18.07
C THR A 239 7.50 1.21 -17.88
N GLY A 240 7.44 2.27 -18.64
CA GLY A 240 8.33 3.42 -18.52
C GLY A 240 7.57 4.72 -18.68
N ALA A 241 7.98 5.76 -17.97
CA ALA A 241 7.34 7.08 -18.02
C ALA A 241 8.35 8.22 -17.99
N VAL A 242 7.94 9.33 -18.57
CA VAL A 242 8.55 10.65 -18.39
C VAL A 242 7.53 11.56 -17.72
N GLN A 243 7.98 12.35 -16.74
CA GLN A 243 7.15 13.26 -15.98
C GLN A 243 7.77 14.64 -15.96
N LEU A 244 6.94 15.67 -16.03
CA LEU A 244 7.31 17.05 -15.81
C LEU A 244 6.42 17.59 -14.69
N LEU A 245 7.02 17.89 -13.54
CA LEU A 245 6.37 18.52 -12.39
C LEU A 245 6.75 19.98 -12.33
N TRP A 246 5.81 20.85 -11.99
CA TRP A 246 6.05 22.28 -12.00
C TRP A 246 5.41 22.97 -10.79
N PRO A 247 6.09 22.98 -9.62
CA PRO A 247 5.61 23.73 -8.46
C PRO A 247 5.57 25.23 -8.77
N LEU A 248 4.37 25.78 -9.05
CA LEU A 248 4.17 27.18 -9.45
C LEU A 248 4.23 28.11 -8.25
N PHE A 249 3.59 27.72 -7.14
CA PHE A 249 3.57 28.48 -5.90
C PHE A 249 4.04 27.57 -4.76
N ASP A 250 4.78 28.16 -3.85
CA ASP A 250 5.27 27.53 -2.63
C ASP A 250 5.58 28.66 -1.64
N GLU A 251 4.57 29.46 -1.33
CA GLU A 251 4.69 30.62 -0.46
C GLU A 251 3.43 30.78 0.41
N GLY A 252 3.62 31.10 1.68
CA GLY A 252 2.52 31.42 2.58
C GLY A 252 1.58 30.26 2.89
N GLY A 253 2.06 29.01 2.81
CA GLY A 253 1.24 27.81 3.07
C GLY A 253 0.35 27.40 1.89
N LEU A 254 0.51 28.02 0.72
CA LEU A 254 -0.19 27.61 -0.50
C LEU A 254 0.81 27.05 -1.51
N GLN A 255 0.57 25.81 -1.95
CA GLN A 255 1.34 25.13 -2.98
C GLN A 255 0.43 24.71 -4.13
N LEU A 256 0.80 25.03 -5.36
CA LEU A 256 0.11 24.61 -6.58
C LEU A 256 1.12 23.93 -7.49
N GLU A 257 0.86 22.65 -7.82
CA GLU A 257 1.75 21.82 -8.61
C GLU A 257 1.00 21.16 -9.77
N PRO A 258 0.97 21.80 -10.95
CA PRO A 258 0.59 21.10 -12.17
C PRO A 258 1.70 20.13 -12.60
N TRP A 259 1.31 19.05 -13.21
CA TRP A 259 2.25 18.10 -13.78
C TRP A 259 1.67 17.43 -15.04
N LEU A 260 2.55 16.98 -15.90
CA LEU A 260 2.18 16.20 -17.07
C LEU A 260 3.14 15.03 -17.24
N GLY A 261 2.68 13.99 -17.89
CA GLY A 261 3.51 12.81 -18.15
C GLY A 261 3.02 12.02 -19.35
N ALA A 262 3.94 11.22 -19.85
CA ALA A 262 3.64 10.21 -20.86
C ALA A 262 4.27 8.90 -20.44
N SER A 263 3.62 7.78 -20.75
CA SER A 263 4.08 6.45 -20.38
C SER A 263 3.82 5.43 -21.47
N VAL A 264 4.59 4.36 -21.44
CA VAL A 264 4.38 3.17 -22.27
C VAL A 264 4.30 1.96 -21.36
N VAL A 265 3.40 1.02 -21.69
CA VAL A 265 3.21 -0.24 -20.97
C VAL A 265 3.29 -1.37 -21.98
N SER A 266 4.03 -2.41 -21.66
CA SER A 266 4.12 -3.64 -22.48
C SER A 266 3.73 -4.85 -21.62
N GLY A 267 2.93 -5.75 -22.20
CA GLY A 267 2.48 -6.98 -21.52
C GLY A 267 0.98 -7.03 -21.23
N LEU A 268 0.22 -5.95 -21.47
CA LEU A 268 -1.24 -5.96 -21.35
C LEU A 268 -1.90 -6.45 -22.66
N VAL A 269 -3.14 -6.92 -22.55
CA VAL A 269 -3.99 -7.30 -23.68
C VAL A 269 -5.00 -6.20 -24.01
N THR A 270 -5.40 -6.08 -25.26
CA THR A 270 -6.42 -5.10 -25.67
C THR A 270 -7.83 -5.62 -25.51
N SER A 271 -8.00 -6.93 -25.56
CA SER A 271 -9.26 -7.64 -25.35
C SER A 271 -8.98 -9.03 -24.80
N GLU A 272 -10.01 -9.67 -24.25
CA GLU A 272 -9.91 -11.03 -23.72
C GLU A 272 -9.40 -12.01 -24.80
N GLY A 273 -8.38 -12.79 -24.48
CA GLY A 273 -7.73 -13.74 -25.39
C GLY A 273 -6.84 -13.12 -26.47
N ALA A 274 -6.65 -11.81 -26.49
CA ALA A 274 -5.74 -11.16 -27.41
C ALA A 274 -4.27 -11.39 -27.04
N ALA A 275 -3.39 -11.29 -28.02
CA ALA A 275 -1.94 -11.29 -27.74
C ALA A 275 -1.54 -10.03 -26.95
N PRO A 276 -0.53 -10.12 -26.07
CA PRO A 276 -0.01 -8.96 -25.37
C PRO A 276 0.56 -7.92 -26.34
N THR A 277 0.33 -6.67 -26.01
CA THR A 277 0.72 -5.53 -26.85
C THR A 277 1.53 -4.51 -26.03
N THR A 278 2.03 -3.52 -26.73
CA THR A 278 2.59 -2.31 -26.12
C THR A 278 1.67 -1.14 -26.40
N GLY A 279 1.18 -0.50 -25.36
CA GLY A 279 0.34 0.68 -25.43
C GLY A 279 1.05 1.91 -24.87
N ALA A 280 0.53 3.08 -25.20
CA ALA A 280 1.03 4.36 -24.68
C ALA A 280 -0.12 5.19 -24.13
N GLY A 281 0.17 6.03 -23.15
CA GLY A 281 -0.77 6.93 -22.54
C GLY A 281 -0.12 8.25 -22.11
N ALA A 282 -0.99 9.21 -21.80
CA ALA A 282 -0.60 10.53 -21.31
C ALA A 282 -1.46 10.90 -20.11
N VAL A 283 -0.89 11.74 -19.25
CA VAL A 283 -1.58 12.23 -18.05
C VAL A 283 -1.31 13.70 -17.86
N LEU A 284 -2.35 14.41 -17.40
CA LEU A 284 -2.29 15.79 -16.93
C LEU A 284 -2.86 15.82 -15.52
N GLY A 285 -2.11 16.36 -14.59
CA GLY A 285 -2.51 16.43 -13.20
C GLY A 285 -2.28 17.82 -12.58
N LEU A 286 -2.95 18.02 -11.47
CA LEU A 286 -2.86 19.23 -10.64
C LEU A 286 -2.99 18.81 -9.18
N ALA A 287 -2.05 19.26 -8.34
CA ALA A 287 -2.17 19.20 -6.91
C ALA A 287 -2.21 20.59 -6.31
N LEU A 288 -3.09 20.81 -5.33
CA LEU A 288 -3.20 22.01 -4.52
C LEU A 288 -3.06 21.62 -3.07
N THR A 289 -2.11 22.20 -2.37
CA THR A 289 -1.96 22.10 -0.92
C THR A 289 -2.13 23.48 -0.31
N ALA A 290 -2.92 23.57 0.74
CA ALA A 290 -3.14 24.80 1.49
C ALA A 290 -2.98 24.51 2.99
N ASP A 291 -1.91 25.04 3.59
CA ASP A 291 -1.64 24.97 5.01
C ASP A 291 -2.18 26.21 5.71
N LEU A 292 -3.24 26.03 6.46
CA LEU A 292 -3.89 27.05 7.27
C LEU A 292 -3.51 26.84 8.73
N ALA A 293 -3.60 27.87 9.54
CA ALA A 293 -3.17 27.83 10.95
C ALA A 293 -3.77 26.66 11.77
N LEU A 294 -4.97 26.21 11.43
CA LEU A 294 -5.71 25.17 12.17
C LEU A 294 -6.06 23.96 11.28
N ALA A 295 -5.75 24.01 9.99
CA ALA A 295 -6.11 22.96 9.04
C ALA A 295 -5.16 22.95 7.85
N ALA A 296 -4.93 21.76 7.29
CA ALA A 296 -4.28 21.61 5.99
C ALA A 296 -5.25 20.91 5.03
N LEU A 297 -5.34 21.44 3.81
CA LEU A 297 -6.15 20.88 2.73
C LEU A 297 -5.25 20.49 1.58
N ARG A 298 -5.38 19.27 1.09
CA ARG A 298 -4.78 18.82 -0.15
C ARG A 298 -5.86 18.37 -1.12
N LEU A 299 -5.85 18.91 -2.31
CA LEU A 299 -6.69 18.49 -3.42
C LEU A 299 -5.80 17.99 -4.54
N GLU A 300 -6.18 16.91 -5.17
CA GLU A 300 -5.45 16.34 -6.30
C GLU A 300 -6.45 15.93 -7.38
N GLY A 301 -6.14 16.29 -8.62
CA GLY A 301 -6.90 15.85 -9.78
C GLY A 301 -5.98 15.48 -10.91
N ARG A 302 -6.29 14.41 -11.64
CA ARG A 302 -5.61 14.08 -12.90
C ARG A 302 -6.60 13.49 -13.90
N VAL A 303 -6.31 13.78 -15.16
CA VAL A 303 -6.97 13.18 -16.31
C VAL A 303 -5.94 12.34 -17.05
N VAL A 304 -6.35 11.17 -17.46
CA VAL A 304 -5.52 10.16 -18.11
C VAL A 304 -6.14 9.83 -19.47
N ALA A 305 -5.31 9.78 -20.49
CA ALA A 305 -5.69 9.30 -21.82
C ALA A 305 -4.85 8.07 -22.13
N ASP A 306 -5.46 6.90 -22.03
CA ASP A 306 -4.83 5.61 -22.29
C ASP A 306 -5.13 5.16 -23.73
N GLY A 307 -4.08 4.80 -24.46
CA GLY A 307 -4.22 4.08 -25.73
C GLY A 307 -4.51 2.59 -25.51
N PRO A 308 -4.87 1.85 -26.58
CA PRO A 308 -5.04 0.40 -26.47
C PRO A 308 -3.78 -0.29 -25.96
N GLY A 309 -3.94 -1.24 -25.04
CA GLY A 309 -2.82 -1.95 -24.40
C GLY A 309 -2.09 -1.12 -23.34
N HIS A 310 -2.63 0.03 -22.94
CA HIS A 310 -2.07 0.87 -21.88
C HIS A 310 -3.05 1.00 -20.70
N ARG A 311 -2.51 1.08 -19.49
CA ARG A 311 -3.21 1.45 -18.27
C ARG A 311 -2.27 2.24 -17.38
N SER A 312 -2.67 3.45 -17.00
CA SER A 312 -1.95 4.31 -16.08
C SER A 312 -2.07 3.79 -14.64
N SER A 313 -1.04 4.02 -13.82
CA SER A 313 -1.02 3.67 -12.39
C SER A 313 -1.40 2.20 -12.13
N ILE A 314 -0.88 1.31 -12.98
CA ILE A 314 -1.17 -0.12 -12.87
C ILE A 314 -0.66 -0.69 -11.54
N PHE A 315 0.49 -0.20 -11.05
CA PHE A 315 1.07 -0.59 -9.77
C PHE A 315 0.51 0.31 -8.66
N SER A 316 -0.60 -0.08 -8.10
CA SER A 316 -1.37 0.70 -7.12
C SER A 316 -1.60 -0.08 -5.83
N THR A 317 -2.33 0.50 -4.89
CA THR A 317 -2.68 -0.10 -3.59
C THR A 317 -3.18 -1.55 -3.68
N LEU A 318 -3.89 -1.90 -4.74
CA LEU A 318 -4.47 -3.23 -4.91
C LEU A 318 -3.69 -4.13 -5.88
N TYR A 319 -2.52 -3.68 -6.36
CA TYR A 319 -1.78 -4.44 -7.36
C TYR A 319 -1.50 -5.88 -6.92
N ASP A 320 -0.99 -6.09 -5.71
CA ASP A 320 -0.65 -7.44 -5.24
C ASP A 320 -1.88 -8.33 -5.11
N VAL A 321 -3.05 -7.74 -4.81
CA VAL A 321 -4.33 -8.44 -4.77
C VAL A 321 -4.80 -8.80 -6.18
N ASP A 322 -4.82 -7.81 -7.08
CA ASP A 322 -5.31 -7.96 -8.46
C ASP A 322 -4.30 -8.68 -9.36
N ARG A 323 -3.06 -8.75 -8.96
CA ARG A 323 -1.98 -9.43 -9.67
C ARG A 323 -2.34 -10.86 -10.05
N ARG A 324 -3.03 -11.56 -9.15
CA ARG A 324 -3.38 -12.97 -9.31
C ARG A 324 -4.84 -13.18 -9.71
N ARG A 325 -5.75 -12.39 -9.17
CA ARG A 325 -7.19 -12.51 -9.44
C ARG A 325 -7.86 -11.16 -9.50
N VAL A 326 -8.71 -10.98 -10.47
CA VAL A 326 -9.52 -9.77 -10.67
C VAL A 326 -10.97 -10.07 -10.34
N LEU A 327 -11.62 -9.17 -9.60
CA LEU A 327 -13.08 -9.21 -9.41
C LEU A 327 -13.77 -8.75 -10.69
N ASP A 328 -14.77 -9.50 -11.17
CA ASP A 328 -15.63 -9.05 -12.25
C ASP A 328 -16.69 -8.04 -11.76
N LEU A 329 -17.46 -7.49 -12.70
CA LEU A 329 -18.53 -6.54 -12.39
C LEU A 329 -19.66 -7.16 -11.54
N GLY A 330 -19.83 -8.48 -11.60
CA GLY A 330 -20.77 -9.24 -10.79
C GLY A 330 -20.29 -9.49 -9.37
N GLY A 331 -19.02 -9.16 -9.07
CA GLY A 331 -18.37 -9.48 -7.79
C GLY A 331 -17.86 -10.91 -7.74
N ALA A 332 -17.88 -11.66 -8.85
CA ALA A 332 -17.24 -12.96 -8.96
C ALA A 332 -15.74 -12.81 -9.22
N LEU A 333 -14.94 -13.73 -8.68
CA LEU A 333 -13.52 -13.79 -8.97
C LEU A 333 -13.29 -14.43 -10.34
N ARG A 334 -12.46 -13.77 -11.13
CA ARG A 334 -11.94 -14.37 -12.35
C ARG A 334 -10.63 -15.07 -12.05
N ASP A 335 -10.41 -16.22 -12.67
CA ASP A 335 -9.12 -16.93 -12.59
C ASP A 335 -8.08 -16.32 -13.55
N THR A 336 -8.04 -14.99 -13.61
CA THR A 336 -7.15 -14.20 -14.47
C THR A 336 -6.51 -13.09 -13.67
N GLY A 337 -5.19 -12.93 -13.83
CA GLY A 337 -4.45 -11.82 -13.25
C GLY A 337 -4.68 -10.48 -13.95
N VAL A 338 -4.15 -9.41 -13.38
CA VAL A 338 -4.28 -8.04 -13.91
C VAL A 338 -3.75 -7.87 -15.34
N VAL A 339 -2.79 -8.70 -15.75
CA VAL A 339 -2.22 -8.66 -17.11
C VAL A 339 -3.17 -9.16 -18.20
N GLU A 340 -4.17 -9.95 -17.83
CA GLU A 340 -5.23 -10.42 -18.73
C GLU A 340 -6.48 -9.52 -18.70
N LEU A 341 -6.53 -8.55 -17.80
CA LEU A 341 -7.62 -7.60 -17.77
C LEU A 341 -7.53 -6.69 -19.01
N PRO A 342 -8.53 -6.69 -19.89
CA PRO A 342 -8.48 -5.91 -21.13
C PRO A 342 -8.18 -4.43 -20.89
N ALA A 343 -7.26 -3.89 -21.68
CA ALA A 343 -6.92 -2.48 -21.71
C ALA A 343 -7.28 -1.90 -23.11
N PRO A 344 -8.56 -1.62 -23.37
CA PRO A 344 -9.02 -1.16 -24.68
C PRO A 344 -8.58 0.26 -25.02
N GLY A 345 -8.08 0.99 -24.03
CA GLY A 345 -7.82 2.41 -24.10
C GLY A 345 -9.07 3.24 -23.77
N GLY A 346 -8.87 4.52 -23.51
CA GLY A 346 -9.94 5.44 -23.15
C GLY A 346 -9.47 6.62 -22.33
N VAL A 347 -10.42 7.35 -21.76
CA VAL A 347 -10.14 8.47 -20.85
C VAL A 347 -10.59 8.08 -19.46
N GLY A 348 -9.69 8.23 -18.51
CA GLY A 348 -9.92 8.03 -17.10
C GLY A 348 -9.50 9.23 -16.27
N GLY A 349 -9.54 9.07 -14.97
CA GLY A 349 -9.07 10.14 -14.07
C GLY A 349 -8.99 9.70 -12.63
N ARG A 350 -8.35 10.54 -11.84
CA ARG A 350 -8.28 10.41 -10.40
C ARG A 350 -8.58 11.75 -9.75
N PHE A 351 -9.32 11.71 -8.68
CA PHE A 351 -9.65 12.89 -7.88
C PHE A 351 -9.49 12.53 -6.42
N GLY A 352 -8.70 13.29 -5.70
CA GLY A 352 -8.42 13.10 -4.27
C GLY A 352 -8.61 14.38 -3.48
N ALA A 353 -9.05 14.23 -2.24
CA ALA A 353 -9.11 15.29 -1.25
C ALA A 353 -8.65 14.75 0.10
N GLU A 354 -7.84 15.52 0.79
CA GLU A 354 -7.42 15.26 2.16
C GLU A 354 -7.57 16.53 2.98
N LEU A 355 -8.19 16.41 4.13
CA LEU A 355 -8.31 17.47 5.11
C LEU A 355 -7.69 17.00 6.43
N ARG A 356 -6.79 17.80 6.97
CA ARG A 356 -6.22 17.64 8.31
C ARG A 356 -6.64 18.83 9.18
N VAL A 357 -7.11 18.56 10.37
CA VAL A 357 -7.56 19.60 11.31
C VAL A 357 -6.87 19.41 12.64
N LEU A 358 -6.12 20.42 13.10
CA LEU A 358 -5.43 20.48 14.39
C LEU A 358 -4.53 19.26 14.68
N ASP A 359 -4.04 18.57 13.68
CA ASP A 359 -3.33 17.28 13.79
C ASP A 359 -4.11 16.20 14.59
N VAL A 360 -5.40 16.46 14.86
CA VAL A 360 -6.30 15.57 15.59
C VAL A 360 -7.15 14.74 14.64
N VAL A 361 -7.61 15.34 13.55
CA VAL A 361 -8.48 14.69 12.57
C VAL A 361 -7.87 14.76 11.19
N ARG A 362 -7.76 13.62 10.53
CA ARG A 362 -7.41 13.52 9.12
C ARG A 362 -8.51 12.75 8.39
N VAL A 363 -9.05 13.35 7.36
CA VAL A 363 -10.05 12.72 6.47
C VAL A 363 -9.52 12.79 5.06
N GLY A 364 -9.49 11.64 4.39
CA GLY A 364 -9.08 11.55 3.00
C GLY A 364 -10.06 10.75 2.16
N SER A 365 -10.21 11.13 0.91
CA SER A 365 -10.92 10.33 -0.09
C SER A 365 -10.26 10.43 -1.44
N MET A 366 -10.31 9.34 -2.20
CA MET A 366 -9.76 9.27 -3.54
C MET A 366 -10.65 8.42 -4.42
N MET A 367 -11.07 8.99 -5.55
CA MET A 367 -11.81 8.29 -6.59
C MET A 367 -10.90 8.10 -7.80
N HIS A 368 -10.74 6.86 -8.22
CA HIS A 368 -10.06 6.48 -9.45
C HIS A 368 -11.09 5.95 -10.44
N VAL A 369 -11.21 6.59 -11.59
CA VAL A 369 -12.06 6.19 -12.70
C VAL A 369 -11.15 5.67 -13.80
N ASP A 370 -11.24 4.38 -14.07
CA ASP A 370 -10.50 3.70 -15.12
C ASP A 370 -11.45 3.43 -16.31
N PRO A 371 -11.00 3.51 -17.60
CA PRO A 371 -11.78 3.07 -18.74
C PRO A 371 -12.28 1.63 -18.61
N VAL A 372 -11.53 0.79 -17.90
CA VAL A 372 -11.96 -0.54 -17.46
C VAL A 372 -12.60 -0.43 -16.09
N VAL A 373 -13.91 -0.54 -16.04
CA VAL A 373 -14.71 -0.31 -14.81
C VAL A 373 -14.23 -1.16 -13.63
N GLN A 374 -13.76 -2.39 -13.88
CA GLN A 374 -13.23 -3.27 -12.84
C GLN A 374 -12.02 -2.69 -12.11
N ALA A 375 -11.26 -1.84 -12.79
CA ALA A 375 -10.11 -1.15 -12.20
C ALA A 375 -10.50 0.16 -11.50
N SER A 376 -11.74 0.64 -11.65
CA SER A 376 -12.22 1.84 -10.95
C SER A 376 -12.40 1.55 -9.47
N ARG A 377 -12.00 2.50 -8.62
CA ARG A 377 -12.08 2.34 -7.16
C ARG A 377 -12.34 3.66 -6.44
N LEU A 378 -12.95 3.55 -5.27
CA LEU A 378 -13.07 4.61 -4.29
C LEU A 378 -12.29 4.21 -3.03
N GLU A 379 -11.42 5.07 -2.57
CA GLU A 379 -10.75 4.93 -1.28
C GLU A 379 -11.23 6.05 -0.35
N ALA A 380 -11.48 5.71 0.91
CA ALA A 380 -11.75 6.68 1.96
C ALA A 380 -10.96 6.30 3.22
N ALA A 381 -10.45 7.29 3.91
CA ALA A 381 -9.72 7.13 5.15
C ALA A 381 -10.13 8.19 6.17
N LEU A 382 -10.16 7.80 7.43
CA LEU A 382 -10.39 8.65 8.58
C LEU A 382 -9.39 8.27 9.66
N ASP A 383 -8.67 9.25 10.19
CA ASP A 383 -7.86 9.14 11.39
C ASP A 383 -8.28 10.20 12.39
N VAL A 384 -8.51 9.79 13.62
CA VAL A 384 -8.80 10.67 14.74
C VAL A 384 -7.90 10.33 15.91
N GLY A 385 -7.11 11.30 16.36
CA GLY A 385 -6.21 11.15 17.51
C GLY A 385 -6.50 12.22 18.55
N ALA A 386 -7.17 11.88 19.66
CA ALA A 386 -7.49 12.82 20.72
C ALA A 386 -6.88 12.33 22.05
N GLY A 387 -5.78 12.92 22.46
CA GLY A 387 -5.06 12.54 23.67
C GLY A 387 -4.65 11.05 23.65
N PRO A 388 -5.15 10.21 24.61
CA PRO A 388 -4.79 8.81 24.69
C PRO A 388 -5.57 7.91 23.70
N VAL A 389 -6.53 8.46 22.95
CA VAL A 389 -7.41 7.69 22.05
C VAL A 389 -7.02 7.93 20.61
N ARG A 390 -6.96 6.85 19.83
CA ARG A 390 -6.87 6.89 18.37
C ARG A 390 -7.93 6.01 17.74
N VAL A 391 -8.50 6.49 16.65
CA VAL A 391 -9.44 5.74 15.82
C VAL A 391 -9.05 5.95 14.36
N GLY A 392 -8.80 4.85 13.65
CA GLY A 392 -8.50 4.84 12.23
C GLY A 392 -9.54 4.01 11.48
N ALA A 393 -9.96 4.48 10.33
CA ALA A 393 -10.82 3.73 9.41
C ALA A 393 -10.32 3.91 7.99
N ARG A 394 -10.30 2.83 7.22
CA ARG A 394 -10.01 2.86 5.79
C ARG A 394 -10.94 1.92 5.05
N VAL A 395 -11.45 2.38 3.92
CA VAL A 395 -12.31 1.60 3.03
C VAL A 395 -11.81 1.77 1.61
N ILE A 396 -11.70 0.67 0.89
CA ILE A 396 -11.41 0.64 -0.55
C ILE A 396 -12.55 -0.13 -1.21
N GLU A 397 -13.32 0.54 -2.04
CA GLU A 397 -14.38 -0.05 -2.83
C GLU A 397 -13.95 -0.17 -4.27
N ARG A 398 -14.14 -1.35 -4.87
CA ARG A 398 -13.74 -1.66 -6.24
C ARG A 398 -14.92 -1.63 -7.19
N ALA A 399 -14.62 -1.54 -8.49
CA ALA A 399 -15.58 -1.58 -9.57
C ALA A 399 -16.77 -0.61 -9.35
N VAL A 400 -16.45 0.61 -8.91
CA VAL A 400 -17.44 1.66 -8.66
C VAL A 400 -17.96 2.18 -9.99
N THR A 401 -19.17 1.78 -10.36
CA THR A 401 -19.83 2.17 -11.62
C THR A 401 -20.72 3.39 -11.48
N THR A 402 -21.29 3.60 -10.32
CA THR A 402 -22.24 4.68 -10.03
C THR A 402 -22.11 5.11 -8.57
N PRO A 403 -22.51 6.35 -8.22
CA PRO A 403 -22.60 6.76 -6.81
C PRO A 403 -23.49 5.86 -5.95
N ALA A 404 -24.51 5.22 -6.54
CA ALA A 404 -25.39 4.29 -5.82
C ALA A 404 -24.70 2.94 -5.50
N ALA A 405 -23.60 2.60 -6.18
CA ALA A 405 -22.80 1.43 -5.86
C ALA A 405 -21.93 1.63 -4.61
N ILE A 406 -21.74 2.89 -4.19
CA ILE A 406 -20.99 3.24 -2.96
C ILE A 406 -21.78 2.73 -1.77
N GLY A 407 -21.17 1.84 -0.99
CA GLY A 407 -21.80 1.25 0.20
C GLY A 407 -22.45 -0.11 -0.02
N SER A 408 -22.36 -0.70 -1.21
CA SER A 408 -22.75 -2.10 -1.44
C SER A 408 -21.68 -3.08 -0.94
N PHE A 409 -21.33 -2.96 0.28
CA PHE A 409 -20.15 -3.45 0.99
C PHE A 409 -19.71 -4.92 0.83
N PRO A 410 -20.53 -5.95 0.57
CA PRO A 410 -20.13 -7.26 1.04
C PRO A 410 -19.06 -8.00 0.22
N GLN A 411 -18.90 -7.76 -1.08
CA GLN A 411 -18.05 -8.63 -1.92
C GLN A 411 -16.91 -7.90 -2.66
N ARG A 412 -16.91 -6.58 -2.65
CA ARG A 412 -15.99 -5.76 -3.44
C ARG A 412 -15.10 -4.85 -2.61
N SER A 413 -15.42 -4.69 -1.34
CA SER A 413 -14.81 -3.72 -0.45
C SER A 413 -13.74 -4.36 0.41
N LEU A 414 -12.67 -3.62 0.64
CA LEU A 414 -11.71 -3.88 1.70
C LEU A 414 -11.92 -2.79 2.75
N GLY A 415 -12.12 -3.18 4.01
CA GLY A 415 -12.35 -2.25 5.10
C GLY A 415 -11.49 -2.57 6.31
N VAL A 416 -10.94 -1.54 6.94
CA VAL A 416 -10.21 -1.64 8.21
C VAL A 416 -10.74 -0.58 9.14
N LEU A 417 -11.11 -0.97 10.36
CA LEU A 417 -11.42 -0.07 11.45
C LEU A 417 -10.54 -0.43 12.64
N GLU A 418 -9.86 0.54 13.18
CA GLU A 418 -8.98 0.38 14.33
C GLU A 418 -9.32 1.40 15.40
N ALA A 419 -9.26 0.98 16.65
CA ALA A 419 -9.35 1.87 17.79
C ALA A 419 -8.30 1.47 18.82
N SER A 420 -7.65 2.45 19.41
CA SER A 420 -6.73 2.22 20.53
C SER A 420 -6.90 3.27 21.61
N TRP A 421 -6.70 2.85 22.85
CA TRP A 421 -6.77 3.70 24.03
C TRP A 421 -5.61 3.38 24.96
N VAL A 422 -4.70 4.33 25.14
CA VAL A 422 -3.64 4.25 26.15
C VAL A 422 -4.23 4.58 27.51
N PHE A 423 -4.58 3.57 28.29
CA PHE A 423 -5.20 3.75 29.59
C PHE A 423 -4.19 3.92 30.73
N TRP A 424 -3.00 3.38 30.55
CA TRP A 424 -1.87 3.52 31.48
C TRP A 424 -0.56 3.20 30.75
N ALA A 425 0.23 4.20 30.45
CA ALA A 425 1.51 3.99 29.77
C ALA A 425 2.40 2.99 30.52
N PRO A 426 2.95 1.96 29.86
CA PRO A 426 3.01 1.72 28.41
C PRO A 426 1.86 0.86 27.83
N PHE A 427 0.76 0.67 28.55
CA PHE A 427 -0.32 -0.22 28.16
C PHE A 427 -1.43 0.48 27.40
N SER A 428 -1.91 -0.17 26.36
CA SER A 428 -3.07 0.25 25.58
C SER A 428 -4.04 -0.88 25.35
N LEU A 429 -5.34 -0.54 25.37
CA LEU A 429 -6.39 -1.39 24.82
C LEU A 429 -6.54 -1.08 23.34
N HIS A 430 -6.69 -2.10 22.51
CA HIS A 430 -6.96 -1.93 21.11
C HIS A 430 -8.10 -2.84 20.66
N ALA A 431 -8.81 -2.37 19.65
CA ALA A 431 -9.82 -3.13 18.94
C ALA A 431 -9.64 -2.90 17.45
N ARG A 432 -9.89 -3.92 16.68
CA ARG A 432 -9.77 -3.86 15.25
C ARG A 432 -10.77 -4.76 14.54
N TRP A 433 -11.28 -4.26 13.42
CA TRP A 433 -12.12 -4.97 12.48
C TRP A 433 -11.52 -4.88 11.09
N LEU A 434 -11.43 -6.00 10.40
CA LEU A 434 -11.04 -6.10 9.01
C LEU A 434 -12.17 -6.74 8.21
N HIS A 435 -12.50 -6.15 7.10
CA HIS A 435 -13.42 -6.66 6.11
C HIS A 435 -12.66 -6.89 4.81
N ALA A 436 -12.47 -8.13 4.43
CA ALA A 436 -11.68 -8.45 3.25
C ALA A 436 -12.34 -9.59 2.44
N PRO A 437 -12.43 -9.44 1.10
CA PRO A 437 -12.83 -10.55 0.25
C PRO A 437 -11.74 -11.63 0.25
N ARG A 438 -12.10 -12.85 0.59
CA ARG A 438 -11.21 -14.00 0.49
C ARG A 438 -11.21 -14.56 -0.92
N LEU A 439 -10.03 -14.60 -1.52
CA LEU A 439 -9.84 -15.00 -2.91
C LEU A 439 -9.63 -16.52 -3.11
N ALA A 440 -9.76 -17.33 -2.06
CA ALA A 440 -9.34 -18.73 -2.04
C ALA A 440 -10.47 -19.76 -2.17
N ALA A 441 -11.72 -19.40 -2.36
CA ALA A 441 -12.82 -20.35 -2.43
C ALA A 441 -13.48 -20.36 -3.82
N PRO A 442 -14.25 -21.42 -4.20
CA PRO A 442 -14.96 -21.44 -5.46
C PRO A 442 -15.99 -20.31 -5.61
N ALA A 443 -16.32 -19.64 -4.51
CA ALA A 443 -17.09 -18.40 -4.50
C ALA A 443 -16.38 -17.37 -3.61
N PRO A 444 -16.38 -16.08 -3.94
CA PRO A 444 -15.81 -15.05 -3.08
C PRO A 444 -16.51 -15.11 -1.72
N ARG A 445 -15.76 -15.34 -0.67
CA ARG A 445 -16.20 -15.20 0.71
C ARG A 445 -15.72 -13.86 1.21
N VAL A 446 -16.51 -13.24 2.03
CA VAL A 446 -16.10 -12.08 2.80
C VAL A 446 -15.76 -12.57 4.18
N ASP A 447 -14.53 -12.35 4.59
CA ASP A 447 -14.12 -12.60 5.97
C ASP A 447 -14.20 -11.28 6.74
N ASP A 448 -15.00 -11.28 7.75
CA ASP A 448 -15.09 -10.22 8.73
C ASP A 448 -14.32 -10.61 9.97
N ASP A 449 -13.34 -9.84 10.28
CA ASP A 449 -12.40 -10.15 11.32
C ASP A 449 -12.38 -9.13 12.47
N VAL A 450 -12.57 -9.47 13.82
CA VAL A 450 -12.46 -8.59 15.02
C VAL A 450 -11.40 -9.12 15.98
N VAL A 451 -10.44 -8.34 16.36
CA VAL A 451 -9.57 -8.63 17.51
C VAL A 451 -9.70 -7.51 18.54
N VAL A 452 -9.83 -7.89 19.78
CA VAL A 452 -9.74 -6.97 20.92
C VAL A 452 -8.61 -7.45 21.81
N GLY A 453 -7.69 -6.56 22.15
CA GLY A 453 -6.50 -6.95 22.87
C GLY A 453 -5.89 -5.83 23.72
N VAL A 454 -4.85 -6.20 24.43
CA VAL A 454 -4.01 -5.28 25.22
C VAL A 454 -2.61 -5.34 24.65
N ALA A 455 -2.05 -4.18 24.33
CA ALA A 455 -0.65 -4.04 23.93
C ALA A 455 0.16 -3.35 25.04
N CYS A 456 1.42 -3.74 25.12
CA CYS A 456 2.43 -3.07 25.93
C CYS A 456 3.57 -2.64 25.02
N ASN A 457 3.82 -1.34 24.95
CA ASN A 457 4.91 -0.78 24.15
C ASN A 457 5.82 0.03 25.08
N LEU A 458 7.03 -0.48 25.31
CA LEU A 458 8.01 0.11 26.20
C LEU A 458 9.22 0.58 25.39
N VAL A 459 9.58 1.84 25.53
CA VAL A 459 10.83 2.38 25.00
C VAL A 459 11.78 2.60 26.21
N LEU A 460 12.87 1.86 26.20
CA LEU A 460 13.93 2.00 27.19
C LEU A 460 14.96 3.00 26.64
N ALA A 461 14.95 4.20 27.17
CA ALA A 461 15.99 5.18 26.84
C ALA A 461 17.38 4.65 27.27
N PRO A 462 18.45 4.92 26.52
CA PRO A 462 19.81 4.61 26.98
C PRO A 462 20.04 5.31 28.29
N ALA A 463 20.64 4.60 29.28
CA ALA A 463 21.09 5.23 30.49
C ALA A 463 22.16 6.28 30.10
N GLY A 464 21.84 7.55 30.32
CA GLY A 464 22.71 8.69 30.02
C GLY A 464 24.00 8.68 30.89
#